data_eb04f21ff5bc2a89543b8bc7e429da39
#
_entry.id   eb04f21ff5bc2a89543b8bc7e429da39
#
_cell.length_a   1.000
_cell.length_b   1.000
_cell.length_c   1.000
_cell.angle_alpha   90.00
_cell.angle_beta   90.00
_cell.angle_gamma   90.00
#
_symmetry.space_group_name_H-M   'P 1'
#
loop_
_entity.id
_entity.type
_entity.pdbx_description
1 polymer ?
#
loop_
_entity_poly.entity_id
_entity_poly.type
_entity_poly.pdbx_seq_one_letter_code
_entity_poly.pdbx_strand_id
1 'polypeptide(L)'
;MKIAIVGAGVIGVTTAYELARDGHEVTVFERNSAIAVESSFANAGVISPGYVAPWAAPGMPLKVFKHLFSRHAPVKIKFPLNNDDLTWMWYWWRACKLDTYIANRSRMQALASYSRDRLHAITADASLEFERSEGYMVLLRSAKDSAMVQPNLQVLRETGVPFKEISASEARLIEPALNPDNDFYGAVHMPSDEVGNCREFTLLLKSESQRLGVKYELNTNVAGVFYDKFAIVNIANKDTSLFFDAVVMCAGVHSAALLKPLLKPLKRKLPLIPVYGYSISAGVREPLNAPRSALMDERYKVAISRLGNRVRVAGSAVIGGKHDNSPENRNTQAISTLYKVLHDWFPGAAHISNMGASVHEWQGARPMLPDGPPVIGPSGVPNIWLNLGHGSSGWALSCGSARVLADMVAHRKPDIDASGFNIERFS
;
A
#
# COMPACT_ATOMS: atom_id res chain seq x y z
N MET A 1 -21.22 5.09 19.22
CA MET A 1 -20.04 5.62 19.89
C MET A 1 -19.51 6.83 19.15
N LYS A 2 -18.86 7.72 19.86
CA LYS A 2 -18.11 8.83 19.30
C LYS A 2 -16.66 8.41 19.07
N ILE A 3 -16.23 8.31 17.80
CA ILE A 3 -14.93 7.71 17.44
C ILE A 3 -14.05 8.74 16.72
N ALA A 4 -12.80 8.88 17.17
CA ALA A 4 -11.79 9.63 16.46
C ALA A 4 -10.94 8.72 15.56
N ILE A 5 -10.61 9.19 14.36
CA ILE A 5 -9.65 8.54 13.47
C ILE A 5 -8.48 9.49 13.23
N VAL A 6 -7.25 9.00 13.40
CA VAL A 6 -6.05 9.78 13.17
C VAL A 6 -5.43 9.40 11.82
N GLY A 7 -5.49 10.32 10.86
CA GLY A 7 -5.00 10.19 9.49
C GLY A 7 -6.11 9.95 8.46
N ALA A 8 -6.08 10.71 7.37
CA ALA A 8 -7.03 10.67 6.27
C ALA A 8 -6.42 10.16 4.95
N GLY A 9 -5.53 9.17 5.02
CA GLY A 9 -5.17 8.33 3.88
C GLY A 9 -6.29 7.35 3.54
N VAL A 10 -6.10 6.51 2.51
CA VAL A 10 -7.10 5.52 2.09
C VAL A 10 -7.56 4.63 3.26
N ILE A 11 -6.66 4.24 4.15
CA ILE A 11 -7.00 3.41 5.32
C ILE A 11 -7.92 4.15 6.28
N GLY A 12 -7.61 5.42 6.61
CA GLY A 12 -8.46 6.20 7.52
C GLY A 12 -9.83 6.50 6.95
N VAL A 13 -9.91 6.83 5.66
CA VAL A 13 -11.19 7.15 5.00
C VAL A 13 -12.07 5.91 4.83
N THR A 14 -11.51 4.75 4.44
CA THR A 14 -12.27 3.49 4.39
C THR A 14 -12.75 3.08 5.79
N THR A 15 -11.92 3.24 6.82
CA THR A 15 -12.30 2.97 8.22
C THR A 15 -13.42 3.91 8.68
N ALA A 16 -13.34 5.21 8.35
CA ALA A 16 -14.38 6.18 8.69
C ALA A 16 -15.72 5.83 8.05
N TYR A 17 -15.70 5.45 6.78
CA TYR A 17 -16.89 5.02 6.05
C TYR A 17 -17.54 3.79 6.68
N GLU A 18 -16.77 2.75 6.99
CA GLU A 18 -17.30 1.52 7.58
C GLU A 18 -17.88 1.75 8.98
N LEU A 19 -17.20 2.52 9.82
CA LEU A 19 -17.69 2.85 11.16
C LEU A 19 -18.94 3.74 11.11
N ALA A 20 -19.02 4.70 10.18
CA ALA A 20 -20.20 5.53 10.00
C ALA A 20 -21.39 4.71 9.49
N ARG A 21 -21.19 3.75 8.59
CA ARG A 21 -22.23 2.79 8.16
C ARG A 21 -22.76 1.94 9.31
N ASP A 22 -21.93 1.66 10.30
CA ASP A 22 -22.34 0.96 11.53
C ASP A 22 -23.02 1.88 12.56
N GLY A 23 -23.28 3.15 12.21
CA GLY A 23 -24.02 4.11 13.04
C GLY A 23 -23.17 4.81 14.11
N HIS A 24 -21.84 4.85 13.97
CA HIS A 24 -20.96 5.60 14.88
C HIS A 24 -20.83 7.07 14.44
N GLU A 25 -20.69 7.98 15.41
CA GLU A 25 -20.30 9.37 15.17
C GLU A 25 -18.78 9.44 14.97
N VAL A 26 -18.32 9.74 13.75
CA VAL A 26 -16.90 9.66 13.38
C VAL A 26 -16.33 11.05 13.09
N THR A 27 -15.16 11.36 13.68
CA THR A 27 -14.35 12.53 13.35
C THR A 27 -12.96 12.09 12.92
N VAL A 28 -12.53 12.50 11.72
CA VAL A 28 -11.21 12.20 11.15
C VAL A 28 -10.31 13.42 11.28
N PHE A 29 -9.14 13.25 11.90
CA PHE A 29 -8.13 14.29 12.03
C PHE A 29 -7.03 14.09 11.00
N GLU A 30 -6.77 15.13 10.19
CA GLU A 30 -5.72 15.13 9.18
C GLU A 30 -4.84 16.37 9.33
N ARG A 31 -3.53 16.16 9.40
CA ARG A 31 -2.56 17.26 9.57
C ARG A 31 -2.39 18.13 8.32
N ASN A 32 -2.64 17.56 7.15
CA ASN A 32 -2.53 18.28 5.87
C ASN A 32 -3.82 19.02 5.53
N SER A 33 -3.73 19.96 4.59
CA SER A 33 -4.86 20.71 4.08
C SER A 33 -5.80 19.89 3.17
N ALA A 34 -5.37 18.70 2.77
CA ALA A 34 -6.17 17.78 1.95
C ALA A 34 -5.92 16.32 2.38
N ILE A 35 -6.88 15.46 2.10
CA ILE A 35 -6.77 14.02 2.33
C ILE A 35 -5.94 13.33 1.23
N ALA A 36 -5.45 12.12 1.48
CA ALA A 36 -4.75 11.26 0.51
C ALA A 36 -3.56 11.95 -0.18
N VAL A 37 -2.78 12.76 0.54
CA VAL A 37 -1.63 13.51 -0.01
C VAL A 37 -0.28 12.83 0.24
N GLU A 38 -0.24 11.77 1.03
CA GLU A 38 0.95 10.97 1.31
C GLU A 38 0.97 9.67 0.49
N SER A 39 1.21 8.51 1.08
CA SER A 39 1.33 7.22 0.36
C SER A 39 0.10 6.84 -0.48
N SER A 40 -1.06 7.40 -0.22
CA SER A 40 -2.28 7.24 -1.03
C SER A 40 -2.34 8.15 -2.27
N PHE A 41 -1.40 9.09 -2.42
CA PHE A 41 -1.44 10.11 -3.49
C PHE A 41 -1.10 9.55 -4.87
N ALA A 42 0.01 8.81 -4.98
CA ALA A 42 0.57 8.39 -6.26
C ALA A 42 1.16 6.97 -6.20
N ASN A 43 0.44 6.05 -5.56
CA ASN A 43 0.75 4.63 -5.63
C ASN A 43 0.48 4.05 -7.03
N ALA A 44 0.86 2.80 -7.27
CA ALA A 44 0.72 2.15 -8.57
C ALA A 44 -0.74 1.89 -8.99
N GLY A 45 -1.71 2.05 -8.09
CA GLY A 45 -3.12 1.79 -8.37
C GLY A 45 -3.52 0.31 -8.41
N VAL A 46 -2.59 -0.62 -8.27
CA VAL A 46 -2.82 -2.07 -8.42
C VAL A 46 -3.64 -2.63 -7.26
N ILE A 47 -4.68 -3.39 -7.61
CA ILE A 47 -5.55 -4.16 -6.72
C ILE A 47 -5.44 -5.61 -7.18
N SER A 48 -4.45 -6.32 -6.68
CA SER A 48 -4.11 -7.66 -7.12
C SER A 48 -3.96 -8.61 -5.93
N PRO A 49 -5.04 -9.29 -5.49
CA PRO A 49 -4.96 -10.33 -4.47
C PRO A 49 -3.94 -11.41 -4.80
N GLY A 50 -3.79 -11.76 -6.09
CA GLY A 50 -2.80 -12.74 -6.54
C GLY A 50 -1.35 -12.31 -6.38
N TYR A 51 -1.08 -11.01 -6.30
CA TYR A 51 0.28 -10.47 -6.19
C TYR A 51 0.63 -9.97 -4.79
N VAL A 52 -0.32 -9.97 -3.86
CA VAL A 52 -0.08 -9.56 -2.46
C VAL A 52 0.73 -10.64 -1.74
N ALA A 53 1.91 -10.29 -1.25
CA ALA A 53 2.79 -11.19 -0.51
C ALA A 53 3.70 -10.43 0.47
N PRO A 54 4.11 -11.07 1.59
CA PRO A 54 5.13 -10.52 2.48
C PRO A 54 6.47 -10.34 1.76
N TRP A 55 7.21 -9.29 2.11
CA TRP A 55 8.60 -9.13 1.64
C TRP A 55 9.57 -10.09 2.35
N ALA A 56 9.21 -10.54 3.55
CA ALA A 56 9.96 -11.49 4.33
C ALA A 56 9.75 -12.91 3.79
N ALA A 57 10.43 -13.23 2.68
CA ALA A 57 10.37 -14.56 2.05
C ALA A 57 11.67 -15.34 2.26
N PRO A 58 11.62 -16.69 2.23
CA PRO A 58 12.82 -17.53 2.30
C PRO A 58 13.86 -17.14 1.25
N GLY A 59 15.13 -17.05 1.66
CA GLY A 59 16.24 -16.65 0.79
C GLY A 59 16.34 -15.16 0.46
N MET A 60 15.38 -14.33 0.87
CA MET A 60 15.44 -12.89 0.63
C MET A 60 16.63 -12.18 1.28
N PRO A 61 17.07 -12.51 2.51
CA PRO A 61 18.27 -11.89 3.07
C PRO A 61 19.51 -12.06 2.19
N LEU A 62 19.72 -13.26 1.65
CA LEU A 62 20.84 -13.53 0.73
C LEU A 62 20.68 -12.79 -0.61
N LYS A 63 19.44 -12.68 -1.13
CA LYS A 63 19.16 -11.92 -2.36
C LYS A 63 19.44 -10.42 -2.16
N VAL A 64 18.97 -9.84 -1.06
CA VAL A 64 19.22 -8.42 -0.73
C VAL A 64 20.72 -8.16 -0.62
N PHE A 65 21.46 -9.01 0.08
CA PHE A 65 22.90 -8.89 0.22
C PHE A 65 23.64 -8.96 -1.14
N LYS A 66 23.29 -9.93 -2.02
CA LYS A 66 23.88 -10.05 -3.36
C LYS A 66 23.58 -8.85 -4.28
N HIS A 67 22.45 -8.21 -4.11
CA HIS A 67 22.02 -7.09 -4.96
C HIS A 67 22.26 -5.71 -4.34
N LEU A 68 22.86 -5.64 -3.13
CA LEU A 68 23.05 -4.39 -2.40
C LEU A 68 23.78 -3.30 -3.22
N PHE A 69 24.74 -3.72 -4.05
CA PHE A 69 25.55 -2.84 -4.92
C PHE A 69 25.04 -2.76 -6.36
N SER A 70 23.93 -3.43 -6.69
CA SER A 70 23.38 -3.38 -8.04
C SER A 70 22.75 -2.01 -8.33
N ARG A 71 23.09 -1.42 -9.50
CA ARG A 71 22.58 -0.10 -9.91
C ARG A 71 21.06 -0.02 -9.94
N HIS A 72 20.38 -1.10 -10.35
CA HIS A 72 18.92 -1.16 -10.52
C HIS A 72 18.26 -2.16 -9.55
N ALA A 73 18.83 -2.34 -8.35
CA ALA A 73 18.21 -3.20 -7.33
C ALA A 73 16.80 -2.69 -6.97
N PRO A 74 15.79 -3.59 -6.90
CA PRO A 74 14.43 -3.24 -6.50
C PRO A 74 14.34 -2.68 -5.08
N VAL A 75 15.21 -3.16 -4.19
CA VAL A 75 15.35 -2.71 -2.80
C VAL A 75 16.76 -2.20 -2.57
N LYS A 76 16.87 -1.02 -1.99
CA LYS A 76 18.15 -0.37 -1.62
C LYS A 76 18.13 -0.01 -0.15
N ILE A 77 19.32 -0.12 0.46
CA ILE A 77 19.57 0.35 1.82
C ILE A 77 20.46 1.60 1.70
N LYS A 78 20.03 2.71 2.28
CA LYS A 78 20.77 3.96 2.36
C LYS A 78 21.23 4.23 3.80
N PHE A 79 22.42 4.70 3.97
CA PHE A 79 22.94 5.16 5.26
C PHE A 79 22.69 6.66 5.46
N PRO A 80 22.55 7.14 6.72
CA PRO A 80 22.65 6.36 7.97
C PRO A 80 21.39 5.53 8.24
N LEU A 81 21.57 4.41 8.94
CA LEU A 81 20.48 3.62 9.53
C LEU A 81 20.31 4.03 11.00
N ASN A 82 19.07 4.12 11.45
CA ASN A 82 18.74 4.37 12.85
C ASN A 82 18.40 3.04 13.59
N ASN A 83 18.18 3.12 14.89
CA ASN A 83 17.86 1.95 15.72
C ASN A 83 16.56 1.27 15.34
N ASP A 84 15.57 2.02 14.85
CA ASP A 84 14.29 1.46 14.43
C ASP A 84 14.45 0.68 13.12
N ASP A 85 15.30 1.17 12.17
CA ASP A 85 15.67 0.44 10.95
C ASP A 85 16.36 -0.89 11.26
N LEU A 86 17.33 -0.89 12.20
CA LEU A 86 18.05 -2.11 12.61
C LEU A 86 17.11 -3.10 13.31
N THR A 87 16.23 -2.60 14.16
CA THR A 87 15.21 -3.42 14.83
C THR A 87 14.25 -4.04 13.82
N TRP A 88 13.80 -3.26 12.85
CA TRP A 88 12.94 -3.75 11.78
C TRP A 88 13.64 -4.83 10.94
N MET A 89 14.89 -4.61 10.54
CA MET A 89 15.69 -5.57 9.77
C MET A 89 15.87 -6.90 10.50
N TRP A 90 16.05 -6.86 11.84
CA TRP A 90 16.13 -8.07 12.66
C TRP A 90 14.80 -8.85 12.69
N TYR A 91 13.65 -8.18 12.89
CA TYR A 91 12.33 -8.81 12.80
C TYR A 91 12.06 -9.36 11.40
N TRP A 92 12.43 -8.60 10.36
CA TRP A 92 12.29 -9.02 8.96
C TRP A 92 13.10 -10.30 8.67
N TRP A 93 14.35 -10.36 9.14
CA TRP A 93 15.18 -11.54 9.00
C TRP A 93 14.56 -12.77 9.69
N ARG A 94 14.03 -12.59 10.91
CA ARG A 94 13.32 -13.66 11.63
C ARG A 94 12.07 -14.14 10.91
N ALA A 95 11.34 -13.24 10.25
CA ALA A 95 10.12 -13.55 9.51
C ALA A 95 10.38 -14.26 8.16
N CYS A 96 11.63 -14.31 7.67
CA CYS A 96 12.00 -15.00 6.42
C CYS A 96 11.99 -16.55 6.53
N LYS A 97 11.48 -17.13 7.61
CA LYS A 97 11.26 -18.57 7.74
C LYS A 97 10.08 -19.02 6.88
N LEU A 98 10.18 -20.25 6.31
CA LEU A 98 9.16 -20.75 5.38
C LEU A 98 7.77 -20.79 5.99
N ASP A 99 7.62 -21.35 7.19
CA ASP A 99 6.31 -21.49 7.85
C ASP A 99 5.68 -20.12 8.15
N THR A 100 6.50 -19.16 8.62
CA THR A 100 6.05 -17.78 8.86
C THR A 100 5.63 -17.11 7.57
N TYR A 101 6.39 -17.29 6.49
CA TYR A 101 6.07 -16.76 5.17
C TYR A 101 4.74 -17.31 4.63
N ILE A 102 4.54 -18.63 4.68
CA ILE A 102 3.33 -19.29 4.19
C ILE A 102 2.12 -18.77 4.97
N ALA A 103 2.18 -18.77 6.31
CA ALA A 103 1.09 -18.29 7.15
C ALA A 103 0.75 -16.82 6.89
N ASN A 104 1.74 -15.93 6.83
CA ASN A 104 1.54 -14.51 6.62
C ASN A 104 1.06 -14.21 5.19
N ARG A 105 1.53 -14.95 4.20
CA ARG A 105 1.06 -14.83 2.83
C ARG A 105 -0.42 -15.22 2.70
N SER A 106 -0.81 -16.35 3.28
CA SER A 106 -2.22 -16.80 3.30
C SER A 106 -3.14 -15.74 3.94
N ARG A 107 -2.74 -15.18 5.08
CA ARG A 107 -3.47 -14.10 5.76
C ARG A 107 -3.63 -12.85 4.89
N MET A 108 -2.53 -12.39 4.29
CA MET A 108 -2.55 -11.21 3.43
C MET A 108 -3.40 -11.44 2.18
N GLN A 109 -3.36 -12.63 1.60
CA GLN A 109 -4.15 -12.98 0.43
C GLN A 109 -5.65 -13.07 0.77
N ALA A 110 -6.01 -13.71 1.90
CA ALA A 110 -7.40 -13.74 2.37
C ALA A 110 -7.94 -12.33 2.61
N LEU A 111 -7.16 -11.47 3.27
CA LEU A 111 -7.54 -10.07 3.47
C LEU A 111 -7.65 -9.30 2.14
N ALA A 112 -6.76 -9.54 1.17
CA ALA A 112 -6.79 -8.85 -0.12
C ALA A 112 -8.00 -9.26 -0.97
N SER A 113 -8.35 -10.56 -0.98
CA SER A 113 -9.55 -11.05 -1.67
C SER A 113 -10.82 -10.48 -1.03
N TYR A 114 -10.93 -10.53 0.29
CA TYR A 114 -12.03 -9.91 1.03
C TYR A 114 -12.12 -8.40 0.80
N SER A 115 -10.96 -7.73 0.75
CA SER A 115 -10.88 -6.29 0.51
C SER A 115 -11.35 -5.90 -0.90
N ARG A 116 -11.03 -6.71 -1.92
CA ARG A 116 -11.51 -6.50 -3.29
C ARG A 116 -13.03 -6.65 -3.34
N ASP A 117 -13.57 -7.72 -2.75
CA ASP A 117 -15.01 -7.95 -2.74
C ASP A 117 -15.74 -6.82 -1.98
N ARG A 118 -15.14 -6.33 -0.88
CA ARG A 118 -15.66 -5.18 -0.15
C ARG A 118 -15.57 -3.88 -0.95
N LEU A 119 -14.46 -3.67 -1.68
CA LEU A 119 -14.31 -2.53 -2.61
C LEU A 119 -15.43 -2.53 -3.67
N HIS A 120 -15.69 -3.69 -4.27
CA HIS A 120 -16.77 -3.82 -5.26
C HIS A 120 -18.14 -3.51 -4.65
N ALA A 121 -18.43 -4.01 -3.46
CA ALA A 121 -19.69 -3.71 -2.76
C ALA A 121 -19.82 -2.20 -2.46
N ILE A 122 -18.80 -1.56 -1.93
CA ILE A 122 -18.78 -0.10 -1.66
C ILE A 122 -18.99 0.69 -2.98
N THR A 123 -18.28 0.28 -4.03
CA THR A 123 -18.35 0.94 -5.34
C THR A 123 -19.75 0.84 -5.95
N ALA A 124 -20.38 -0.33 -5.85
CA ALA A 124 -21.74 -0.54 -6.33
C ALA A 124 -22.77 0.25 -5.52
N ASP A 125 -22.68 0.18 -4.18
CA ASP A 125 -23.60 0.87 -3.26
C ASP A 125 -23.59 2.40 -3.44
N ALA A 126 -22.41 2.97 -3.65
CA ALA A 126 -22.22 4.42 -3.74
C ALA A 126 -22.00 4.93 -5.18
N SER A 127 -22.09 4.04 -6.20
CA SER A 127 -21.88 4.38 -7.62
C SER A 127 -20.57 5.15 -7.87
N LEU A 128 -19.46 4.65 -7.32
CA LEU A 128 -18.15 5.32 -7.42
C LEU A 128 -17.42 4.96 -8.70
N GLU A 129 -17.00 5.98 -9.45
CA GLU A 129 -16.15 5.86 -10.64
C GLU A 129 -14.76 6.45 -10.35
N PHE A 130 -13.68 5.65 -10.44
CA PHE A 130 -12.33 6.05 -10.02
C PHE A 130 -11.23 5.53 -10.96
N GLU A 131 -11.38 5.75 -12.26
CA GLU A 131 -10.40 5.38 -13.31
C GLU A 131 -9.98 3.89 -13.18
N ARG A 132 -10.95 2.99 -13.06
CA ARG A 132 -10.73 1.55 -12.87
C ARG A 132 -10.63 0.83 -14.21
N SER A 133 -9.76 -0.18 -14.30
CA SER A 133 -9.71 -1.14 -15.40
C SER A 133 -9.34 -2.55 -14.92
N GLU A 134 -9.77 -3.57 -15.65
CA GLU A 134 -9.55 -4.98 -15.34
C GLU A 134 -8.26 -5.51 -15.97
N GLY A 135 -7.72 -6.56 -15.35
CA GLY A 135 -6.53 -7.26 -15.76
C GLY A 135 -5.25 -6.73 -15.12
N TYR A 136 -4.39 -7.67 -14.77
CA TYR A 136 -3.03 -7.39 -14.32
C TYR A 136 -2.06 -8.40 -14.91
N MET A 137 -0.91 -7.93 -15.40
CA MET A 137 0.06 -8.78 -16.07
C MET A 137 1.45 -8.61 -15.47
N VAL A 138 2.12 -9.71 -15.12
CA VAL A 138 3.51 -9.71 -14.64
C VAL A 138 4.42 -10.14 -15.78
N LEU A 139 5.23 -9.22 -16.28
CA LEU A 139 6.13 -9.41 -17.42
C LEU A 139 7.43 -10.05 -16.98
N LEU A 140 7.84 -11.11 -17.66
CA LEU A 140 9.02 -11.93 -17.39
C LEU A 140 10.03 -11.72 -18.53
N ARG A 141 11.14 -11.03 -18.25
CA ARG A 141 12.14 -10.69 -19.27
C ARG A 141 12.95 -11.90 -19.73
N SER A 142 13.07 -12.95 -18.89
CA SER A 142 13.89 -14.12 -19.19
C SER A 142 13.33 -15.40 -18.54
N ALA A 143 13.80 -16.56 -19.00
CA ALA A 143 13.50 -17.85 -18.36
C ALA A 143 13.90 -17.90 -16.87
N LYS A 144 14.95 -17.16 -16.48
CA LYS A 144 15.34 -17.01 -15.07
C LYS A 144 14.28 -16.28 -14.26
N ASP A 145 13.67 -15.21 -14.81
CA ASP A 145 12.59 -14.50 -14.13
C ASP A 145 11.36 -15.43 -13.99
N SER A 146 11.05 -16.24 -15.02
CA SER A 146 10.00 -17.26 -14.96
C SER A 146 10.25 -18.29 -13.87
N ALA A 147 11.46 -18.84 -13.78
CA ALA A 147 11.81 -19.77 -12.72
C ALA A 147 11.70 -19.15 -11.31
N MET A 148 12.01 -17.86 -11.16
CA MET A 148 11.92 -17.18 -9.88
C MET A 148 10.50 -16.95 -9.38
N VAL A 149 9.50 -16.87 -10.26
CA VAL A 149 8.10 -16.68 -9.85
C VAL A 149 7.37 -17.98 -9.57
N GLN A 150 7.88 -19.13 -10.01
CA GLN A 150 7.21 -20.43 -9.86
C GLN A 150 6.78 -20.77 -8.42
N PRO A 151 7.59 -20.56 -7.36
CA PRO A 151 7.12 -20.78 -5.99
C PRO A 151 5.89 -19.92 -5.61
N ASN A 152 5.81 -18.73 -6.19
CA ASN A 152 4.65 -17.87 -5.98
C ASN A 152 3.42 -18.37 -6.73
N LEU A 153 3.59 -18.85 -7.96
CA LEU A 153 2.50 -19.41 -8.78
C LEU A 153 1.97 -20.70 -8.17
N GLN A 154 2.83 -21.52 -7.56
CA GLN A 154 2.40 -22.72 -6.85
C GLN A 154 1.42 -22.37 -5.72
N VAL A 155 1.71 -21.35 -4.93
CA VAL A 155 0.80 -20.90 -3.88
C VAL A 155 -0.54 -20.40 -4.47
N LEU A 156 -0.52 -19.69 -5.61
CA LEU A 156 -1.76 -19.26 -6.28
C LEU A 156 -2.62 -20.45 -6.72
N ARG A 157 -1.99 -21.52 -7.25
CA ARG A 157 -2.70 -22.77 -7.60
C ARG A 157 -3.35 -23.41 -6.37
N GLU A 158 -2.61 -23.52 -5.27
CA GLU A 158 -3.06 -24.13 -4.01
C GLU A 158 -4.19 -23.33 -3.35
N THR A 159 -4.21 -22.00 -3.55
CA THR A 159 -5.23 -21.11 -2.99
C THR A 159 -6.37 -20.78 -3.97
N GLY A 160 -6.38 -21.39 -5.17
CA GLY A 160 -7.44 -21.23 -6.16
C GLY A 160 -7.52 -19.85 -6.80
N VAL A 161 -6.43 -19.05 -6.78
CA VAL A 161 -6.41 -17.73 -7.44
C VAL A 161 -6.23 -17.92 -8.94
N PRO A 162 -7.13 -17.40 -9.79
CA PRO A 162 -7.04 -17.55 -11.23
C PRO A 162 -5.84 -16.81 -11.82
N PHE A 163 -4.99 -17.51 -12.54
CA PHE A 163 -3.93 -16.91 -13.35
C PHE A 163 -3.62 -17.79 -14.56
N LYS A 164 -2.93 -17.23 -15.55
CA LYS A 164 -2.43 -17.94 -16.73
C LYS A 164 -0.96 -17.58 -16.98
N GLU A 165 -0.12 -18.58 -17.17
CA GLU A 165 1.21 -18.38 -17.75
C GLU A 165 1.05 -18.32 -19.25
N ILE A 166 1.52 -17.25 -19.89
CA ILE A 166 1.31 -16.94 -21.30
C ILE A 166 2.65 -16.62 -21.98
N SER A 167 2.73 -16.89 -23.26
CA SER A 167 3.86 -16.54 -24.12
C SER A 167 3.92 -15.01 -24.37
N ALA A 168 5.06 -14.56 -24.87
CA ALA A 168 5.20 -13.14 -25.29
C ALA A 168 4.21 -12.75 -26.39
N SER A 169 3.89 -13.66 -27.32
CA SER A 169 2.90 -13.43 -28.37
C SER A 169 1.49 -13.28 -27.81
N GLU A 170 1.08 -14.15 -26.90
CA GLU A 170 -0.23 -14.05 -26.23
C GLU A 170 -0.32 -12.78 -25.35
N ALA A 171 0.78 -12.40 -24.67
CA ALA A 171 0.83 -11.17 -23.91
C ALA A 171 0.61 -9.92 -24.80
N ARG A 172 1.19 -9.92 -26.01
CA ARG A 172 0.96 -8.83 -27.01
C ARG A 172 -0.46 -8.81 -27.57
N LEU A 173 -1.16 -9.95 -27.61
CA LEU A 173 -2.60 -9.97 -27.99
C LEU A 173 -3.47 -9.30 -26.91
N ILE A 174 -3.13 -9.51 -25.65
CA ILE A 174 -3.84 -8.88 -24.52
C ILE A 174 -3.47 -7.39 -24.41
N GLU A 175 -2.19 -7.08 -24.56
CA GLU A 175 -1.62 -5.73 -24.45
C GLU A 175 -0.84 -5.35 -25.73
N PRO A 176 -1.55 -4.91 -26.78
CA PRO A 176 -0.95 -4.64 -28.09
C PRO A 176 0.04 -3.48 -28.12
N ALA A 177 -0.03 -2.59 -27.11
CA ALA A 177 0.88 -1.45 -26.97
C ALA A 177 2.27 -1.83 -26.45
N LEU A 178 2.50 -3.08 -26.05
CA LEU A 178 3.84 -3.54 -25.66
C LEU A 178 4.84 -3.34 -26.80
N ASN A 179 5.98 -2.75 -26.45
CA ASN A 179 7.06 -2.45 -27.39
C ASN A 179 7.45 -3.69 -28.22
N PRO A 180 7.26 -3.67 -29.56
CA PRO A 180 7.58 -4.80 -30.44
C PRO A 180 9.08 -5.13 -30.45
N ASP A 181 9.95 -4.13 -30.24
CA ASP A 181 11.40 -4.28 -30.27
C ASP A 181 12.00 -4.83 -28.96
N ASN A 182 11.17 -5.01 -27.94
CA ASN A 182 11.61 -5.54 -26.65
C ASN A 182 11.26 -7.03 -26.53
N ASP A 183 12.24 -7.90 -26.76
CA ASP A 183 12.06 -9.34 -26.56
C ASP A 183 11.92 -9.68 -25.07
N PHE A 184 10.98 -10.56 -24.77
CA PHE A 184 10.77 -11.07 -23.43
C PHE A 184 10.25 -12.51 -23.44
N TYR A 185 10.44 -13.23 -22.34
CA TYR A 185 10.15 -14.65 -22.25
C TYR A 185 8.65 -14.97 -22.27
N GLY A 186 7.86 -14.19 -21.55
CA GLY A 186 6.41 -14.39 -21.42
C GLY A 186 5.87 -13.59 -20.24
N ALA A 187 4.67 -13.93 -19.80
CA ALA A 187 4.02 -13.22 -18.68
C ALA A 187 3.15 -14.14 -17.84
N VAL A 188 2.81 -13.66 -16.64
CA VAL A 188 1.72 -14.20 -15.82
C VAL A 188 0.56 -13.23 -15.88
N HIS A 189 -0.57 -13.67 -16.41
CA HIS A 189 -1.78 -12.87 -16.55
C HIS A 189 -2.80 -13.24 -15.48
N MET A 190 -3.28 -12.26 -14.74
CA MET A 190 -4.32 -12.34 -13.71
C MET A 190 -5.54 -11.53 -14.17
N PRO A 191 -6.46 -12.14 -14.91
CA PRO A 191 -7.57 -11.43 -15.54
C PRO A 191 -8.58 -10.84 -14.56
N SER A 192 -8.70 -11.43 -13.36
CA SER A 192 -9.62 -11.00 -12.30
C SER A 192 -9.03 -9.92 -11.37
N ASP A 193 -7.76 -9.60 -11.53
CA ASP A 193 -7.12 -8.52 -10.81
C ASP A 193 -7.35 -7.20 -11.56
N GLU A 194 -7.16 -6.07 -10.90
CA GLU A 194 -7.56 -4.79 -11.43
C GLU A 194 -6.60 -3.66 -11.03
N VAL A 195 -6.76 -2.52 -11.64
CA VAL A 195 -6.12 -1.26 -11.27
C VAL A 195 -7.18 -0.18 -11.11
N GLY A 196 -6.96 0.74 -10.17
CA GLY A 196 -7.85 1.88 -9.94
C GLY A 196 -7.12 3.03 -9.26
N ASN A 197 -7.61 4.24 -9.48
CA ASN A 197 -7.03 5.44 -8.90
C ASN A 197 -7.36 5.53 -7.40
N CYS A 198 -6.41 5.08 -6.57
CA CYS A 198 -6.54 5.08 -5.10
C CYS A 198 -6.90 6.46 -4.53
N ARG A 199 -6.27 7.53 -5.03
CA ARG A 199 -6.55 8.89 -4.55
C ARG A 199 -7.97 9.33 -4.88
N GLU A 200 -8.40 9.09 -6.09
CA GLU A 200 -9.75 9.45 -6.56
C GLU A 200 -10.82 8.68 -5.78
N PHE A 201 -10.65 7.35 -5.65
CA PHE A 201 -11.50 6.54 -4.79
C PHE A 201 -11.58 7.12 -3.37
N THR A 202 -10.43 7.50 -2.78
CA THR A 202 -10.40 8.04 -1.42
C THR A 202 -11.16 9.36 -1.32
N LEU A 203 -11.07 10.24 -2.33
CA LEU A 203 -11.80 11.51 -2.39
C LEU A 203 -13.30 11.29 -2.53
N LEU A 204 -13.72 10.38 -3.40
CA LEU A 204 -15.13 10.03 -3.60
C LEU A 204 -15.72 9.41 -2.33
N LEU A 205 -15.00 8.45 -1.73
CA LEU A 205 -15.45 7.80 -0.51
C LEU A 205 -15.50 8.75 0.70
N LYS A 206 -14.60 9.76 0.75
CA LYS A 206 -14.73 10.84 1.73
C LYS A 206 -16.08 11.54 1.59
N SER A 207 -16.48 11.90 0.37
CA SER A 207 -17.75 12.58 0.13
C SER A 207 -18.93 11.72 0.56
N GLU A 208 -18.90 10.41 0.28
CA GLU A 208 -19.93 9.48 0.76
C GLU A 208 -19.93 9.34 2.28
N SER A 209 -18.75 9.25 2.91
CA SER A 209 -18.67 9.19 4.38
C SER A 209 -19.20 10.47 5.05
N GLN A 210 -19.01 11.64 4.42
CA GLN A 210 -19.59 12.89 4.89
C GLN A 210 -21.13 12.90 4.80
N ARG A 211 -21.72 12.26 3.79
CA ARG A 211 -23.17 12.06 3.73
C ARG A 211 -23.70 11.20 4.87
N LEU A 212 -22.86 10.27 5.37
CA LEU A 212 -23.14 9.47 6.56
C LEU A 212 -22.85 10.23 7.87
N GLY A 213 -22.44 11.49 7.81
CA GLY A 213 -22.19 12.35 8.98
C GLY A 213 -20.75 12.38 9.46
N VAL A 214 -19.79 11.79 8.75
CA VAL A 214 -18.36 11.86 9.14
C VAL A 214 -17.85 13.29 9.04
N LYS A 215 -17.19 13.77 10.09
CA LYS A 215 -16.51 15.07 10.15
C LYS A 215 -15.03 14.92 9.81
N TYR A 216 -14.48 15.85 9.02
CA TYR A 216 -13.05 15.88 8.67
C TYR A 216 -12.43 17.19 9.16
N GLU A 217 -11.53 17.08 10.13
CA GLU A 217 -10.74 18.18 10.69
C GLU A 217 -9.37 18.21 9.99
N LEU A 218 -9.31 18.97 8.89
CA LEU A 218 -8.09 19.19 8.12
C LEU A 218 -7.18 20.22 8.80
N ASN A 219 -5.90 20.30 8.40
CA ASN A 219 -4.89 21.15 9.04
C ASN A 219 -4.80 20.92 10.56
N THR A 220 -5.18 19.72 11.03
CA THR A 220 -5.26 19.42 12.46
C THR A 220 -4.27 18.30 12.79
N ASN A 221 -3.11 18.70 13.31
CA ASN A 221 -2.05 17.78 13.70
C ASN A 221 -2.31 17.21 15.10
N VAL A 222 -2.47 15.90 15.19
CA VAL A 222 -2.58 15.19 16.47
C VAL A 222 -1.17 15.05 17.07
N ALA A 223 -0.96 15.64 18.23
CA ALA A 223 0.32 15.60 18.96
C ALA A 223 0.47 14.30 19.78
N GLY A 224 -0.64 13.74 20.25
CA GLY A 224 -0.64 12.52 21.05
C GLY A 224 -2.04 11.95 21.22
N VAL A 225 -2.06 10.67 21.57
CA VAL A 225 -3.27 9.94 21.95
C VAL A 225 -3.03 9.35 23.32
N PHE A 226 -4.01 9.42 24.23
CA PHE A 226 -3.92 8.97 25.61
C PHE A 226 -5.21 8.27 26.01
N TYR A 227 -5.19 7.59 27.15
CA TYR A 227 -6.36 6.97 27.74
C TYR A 227 -6.41 7.28 29.24
N ASP A 228 -7.52 7.89 29.68
CA ASP A 228 -7.92 8.04 31.08
C ASP A 228 -9.46 8.09 31.14
N LYS A 229 -10.10 6.97 31.47
CA LYS A 229 -11.55 6.72 31.40
C LYS A 229 -12.13 6.83 29.97
N PHE A 230 -11.66 7.79 29.18
CA PHE A 230 -11.98 8.00 27.75
C PHE A 230 -10.71 7.95 26.93
N ALA A 231 -10.85 7.74 25.62
CA ALA A 231 -9.78 7.95 24.67
C ALA A 231 -9.63 9.46 24.42
N ILE A 232 -8.41 9.97 24.51
CA ILE A 232 -8.10 11.41 24.46
C ILE A 232 -7.21 11.69 23.26
N VAL A 233 -7.59 12.69 22.46
CA VAL A 233 -6.80 13.20 21.34
C VAL A 233 -6.32 14.61 21.68
N ASN A 234 -5.00 14.80 21.74
CA ASN A 234 -4.40 16.11 21.93
C ASN A 234 -3.98 16.69 20.59
N ILE A 235 -4.39 17.91 20.33
CA ILE A 235 -4.07 18.65 19.10
C ILE A 235 -2.81 19.48 19.32
N ALA A 236 -1.87 19.42 18.38
CA ALA A 236 -0.64 20.22 18.44
C ALA A 236 -0.97 21.72 18.46
N ASN A 237 -0.23 22.47 19.26
CA ASN A 237 -0.39 23.93 19.41
C ASN A 237 -1.78 24.40 19.91
N LYS A 238 -2.54 23.49 20.52
CA LYS A 238 -3.81 23.83 21.20
C LYS A 238 -3.79 23.20 22.59
N ASP A 239 -4.11 23.95 23.63
CA ASP A 239 -4.30 23.45 25.00
C ASP A 239 -5.66 22.77 25.16
N THR A 240 -6.07 22.00 24.15
CA THR A 240 -7.37 21.34 24.13
C THR A 240 -7.20 19.83 23.98
N SER A 241 -7.72 19.10 24.94
CA SER A 241 -7.92 17.66 24.86
C SER A 241 -9.35 17.37 24.39
N LEU A 242 -9.48 16.53 23.36
CA LEU A 242 -10.76 16.09 22.84
C LEU A 242 -11.04 14.66 23.33
N PHE A 243 -12.25 14.41 23.79
CA PHE A 243 -12.65 13.14 24.40
C PHE A 243 -13.54 12.33 23.44
N PHE A 244 -13.23 11.05 23.32
CA PHE A 244 -13.92 10.10 22.46
C PHE A 244 -14.16 8.78 23.18
N ASP A 245 -15.18 8.02 22.77
CA ASP A 245 -15.38 6.65 23.25
C ASP A 245 -14.28 5.72 22.75
N ALA A 246 -13.75 5.96 21.54
CA ALA A 246 -12.64 5.22 20.97
C ALA A 246 -11.79 6.07 20.03
N VAL A 247 -10.52 5.69 19.84
CA VAL A 247 -9.62 6.26 18.83
C VAL A 247 -9.08 5.16 17.95
N VAL A 248 -9.07 5.39 16.63
CA VAL A 248 -8.46 4.50 15.62
C VAL A 248 -7.23 5.16 15.01
N MET A 249 -6.09 4.47 15.07
CA MET A 249 -4.82 4.93 14.53
C MET A 249 -4.65 4.48 13.08
N CYS A 250 -4.72 5.44 12.15
CA CYS A 250 -4.54 5.25 10.71
C CYS A 250 -3.46 6.19 10.13
N ALA A 251 -2.51 6.66 10.96
CA ALA A 251 -1.56 7.74 10.64
C ALA A 251 -0.33 7.28 9.81
N GLY A 252 -0.44 6.18 9.07
CA GLY A 252 0.63 5.69 8.20
C GLY A 252 1.95 5.52 8.95
N VAL A 253 3.04 6.06 8.41
CA VAL A 253 4.38 5.98 9.03
C VAL A 253 4.49 6.73 10.35
N HIS A 254 3.62 7.71 10.60
CA HIS A 254 3.63 8.51 11.84
C HIS A 254 2.99 7.78 13.02
N SER A 255 2.29 6.67 12.77
CA SER A 255 1.65 5.86 13.82
C SER A 255 2.63 5.35 14.87
N ALA A 256 3.86 4.99 14.47
CA ALA A 256 4.87 4.48 15.41
C ALA A 256 5.24 5.53 16.48
N ALA A 257 5.47 6.77 16.08
CA ALA A 257 5.82 7.86 16.99
C ALA A 257 4.66 8.19 17.94
N LEU A 258 3.43 8.29 17.41
CA LEU A 258 2.23 8.59 18.20
C LEU A 258 1.88 7.49 19.21
N LEU A 259 2.12 6.23 18.85
CA LEU A 259 1.81 5.07 19.70
C LEU A 259 2.92 4.72 20.70
N LYS A 260 4.16 5.16 20.49
CA LYS A 260 5.30 4.83 21.34
C LYS A 260 5.07 5.10 22.83
N PRO A 261 4.49 6.25 23.25
CA PRO A 261 4.19 6.49 24.66
C PRO A 261 3.17 5.51 25.25
N LEU A 262 2.18 5.10 24.47
CA LEU A 262 1.12 4.18 24.88
C LEU A 262 1.59 2.71 24.96
N LEU A 263 2.44 2.29 24.03
CA LEU A 263 2.89 0.90 23.94
C LEU A 263 4.06 0.58 24.89
N LYS A 264 4.87 1.59 25.23
CA LYS A 264 6.05 1.41 26.11
C LYS A 264 5.71 0.82 27.48
N PRO A 265 4.68 1.30 28.22
CA PRO A 265 4.29 0.70 29.51
C PRO A 265 3.83 -0.76 29.39
N LEU A 266 3.24 -1.13 28.25
CA LEU A 266 2.79 -2.50 27.96
C LEU A 266 3.92 -3.41 27.48
N LYS A 267 5.16 -2.92 27.40
CA LYS A 267 6.33 -3.61 26.81
C LYS A 267 6.07 -4.10 25.37
N ARG A 268 5.12 -3.50 24.67
CA ARG A 268 4.81 -3.80 23.27
C ARG A 268 5.66 -2.96 22.32
N LYS A 269 6.02 -3.56 21.18
CA LYS A 269 6.78 -2.90 20.11
C LYS A 269 5.93 -2.81 18.86
N LEU A 270 6.10 -1.72 18.12
CA LEU A 270 5.55 -1.56 16.78
C LEU A 270 6.73 -1.30 15.84
N PRO A 271 7.32 -2.36 15.25
CA PRO A 271 8.45 -2.24 14.34
C PRO A 271 7.96 -1.77 12.97
N LEU A 272 7.53 -0.53 12.88
CA LEU A 272 7.01 0.12 11.68
C LEU A 272 7.98 1.19 11.23
N ILE A 273 8.49 1.06 10.01
CA ILE A 273 9.41 2.03 9.39
C ILE A 273 8.87 2.58 8.07
N PRO A 274 9.31 3.77 7.65
CA PRO A 274 9.08 4.26 6.31
C PRO A 274 9.98 3.50 5.32
N VAL A 275 9.38 2.93 4.27
CA VAL A 275 10.11 2.44 3.09
C VAL A 275 9.70 3.29 1.90
N TYR A 276 10.65 4.04 1.36
CA TYR A 276 10.36 5.04 0.34
C TYR A 276 10.23 4.41 -1.04
N GLY A 277 9.15 4.77 -1.72
CA GLY A 277 8.88 4.43 -3.10
C GLY A 277 8.75 5.67 -3.96
N TYR A 278 8.85 5.48 -5.27
CA TYR A 278 8.86 6.55 -6.26
C TYR A 278 7.83 6.26 -7.33
N SER A 279 7.26 7.31 -7.90
CA SER A 279 6.44 7.20 -9.09
C SER A 279 6.65 8.40 -10.02
N ILE A 280 6.40 8.15 -11.30
CA ILE A 280 6.22 9.18 -12.32
C ILE A 280 4.82 9.04 -12.90
N SER A 281 4.17 10.17 -13.18
CA SER A 281 2.87 10.22 -13.84
C SER A 281 2.93 11.22 -14.97
N ALA A 282 2.53 10.80 -16.17
CA ALA A 282 2.50 11.63 -17.35
C ALA A 282 1.19 11.46 -18.11
N GLY A 283 0.76 12.50 -18.83
CA GLY A 283 -0.39 12.40 -19.73
C GLY A 283 -0.16 11.37 -20.83
N VAL A 284 -1.19 10.61 -21.18
CA VAL A 284 -1.17 9.71 -22.33
C VAL A 284 -0.96 10.53 -23.59
N ARG A 285 0.06 10.14 -24.38
CA ARG A 285 0.36 10.78 -25.67
C ARG A 285 -0.57 10.26 -26.76
N GLU A 286 -0.63 8.95 -26.90
CA GLU A 286 -1.44 8.24 -27.86
C GLU A 286 -2.11 7.06 -27.15
N PRO A 287 -3.45 7.02 -27.06
CA PRO A 287 -4.17 5.97 -26.35
C PRO A 287 -3.85 4.54 -26.79
N LEU A 288 -3.56 4.33 -28.09
CA LEU A 288 -3.21 3.01 -28.63
C LEU A 288 -1.78 2.57 -28.28
N ASN A 289 -0.91 3.49 -27.90
CA ASN A 289 0.45 3.20 -27.47
C ASN A 289 0.60 3.13 -25.93
N ALA A 290 -0.49 3.36 -25.21
CA ALA A 290 -0.53 3.30 -23.76
C ALA A 290 -1.07 1.95 -23.26
N PRO A 291 -0.70 1.49 -22.05
CA PRO A 291 -1.25 0.26 -21.50
C PRO A 291 -2.78 0.31 -21.41
N ARG A 292 -3.42 -0.84 -21.53
CA ARG A 292 -4.88 -0.98 -21.33
C ARG A 292 -5.26 -1.03 -19.86
N SER A 293 -4.40 -1.64 -19.03
CA SER A 293 -4.60 -1.82 -17.59
C SER A 293 -3.31 -1.60 -16.82
N ALA A 294 -2.87 -2.58 -16.05
CA ALA A 294 -1.62 -2.51 -15.30
C ALA A 294 -0.71 -3.71 -15.57
N LEU A 295 0.59 -3.41 -15.60
CA LEU A 295 1.63 -4.41 -15.79
C LEU A 295 2.73 -4.24 -14.73
N MET A 296 3.41 -5.33 -14.39
CA MET A 296 4.57 -5.35 -13.50
C MET A 296 5.78 -5.88 -14.26
N ASP A 297 6.84 -5.12 -14.31
CA ASP A 297 8.14 -5.66 -14.66
C ASP A 297 8.71 -6.43 -13.46
N GLU A 298 8.73 -7.74 -13.54
CA GLU A 298 9.14 -8.59 -12.43
C GLU A 298 10.58 -8.37 -12.00
N ARG A 299 11.48 -8.11 -12.95
CA ARG A 299 12.91 -7.91 -12.70
C ARG A 299 13.19 -6.65 -11.90
N TYR A 300 12.55 -5.54 -12.29
CA TYR A 300 12.75 -4.24 -11.65
C TYR A 300 11.75 -3.98 -10.52
N LYS A 301 10.70 -4.81 -10.38
CA LYS A 301 9.58 -4.58 -9.44
C LYS A 301 8.98 -3.19 -9.63
N VAL A 302 8.72 -2.86 -10.89
CA VAL A 302 8.15 -1.58 -11.32
C VAL A 302 6.82 -1.84 -12.02
N ALA A 303 5.76 -1.25 -11.50
CA ALA A 303 4.44 -1.31 -12.09
C ALA A 303 4.24 -0.16 -13.09
N ILE A 304 3.58 -0.44 -14.21
CA ILE A 304 3.11 0.53 -15.20
C ILE A 304 1.60 0.42 -15.23
N SER A 305 0.89 1.50 -14.99
CA SER A 305 -0.58 1.51 -14.90
C SER A 305 -1.16 2.62 -15.74
N ARG A 306 -2.29 2.36 -16.38
CA ARG A 306 -3.13 3.40 -16.95
C ARG A 306 -4.22 3.80 -15.96
N LEU A 307 -4.31 5.08 -15.66
CA LEU A 307 -5.31 5.68 -14.78
C LEU A 307 -5.96 6.83 -15.58
N GLY A 308 -7.12 6.55 -16.17
CA GLY A 308 -7.81 7.47 -17.06
C GLY A 308 -6.94 7.88 -18.25
N ASN A 309 -6.62 9.17 -18.34
CA ASN A 309 -5.76 9.72 -19.39
C ASN A 309 -4.30 9.93 -18.93
N ARG A 310 -3.83 9.12 -17.98
CA ARG A 310 -2.45 9.17 -17.47
C ARG A 310 -1.83 7.80 -17.44
N VAL A 311 -0.53 7.74 -17.75
CA VAL A 311 0.33 6.60 -17.46
C VAL A 311 1.09 6.89 -16.18
N ARG A 312 1.04 5.96 -15.25
CA ARG A 312 1.81 6.00 -14.00
C ARG A 312 2.79 4.84 -13.96
N VAL A 313 4.03 5.15 -13.61
CA VAL A 313 5.07 4.14 -13.38
C VAL A 313 5.52 4.27 -11.94
N ALA A 314 5.45 3.20 -11.18
CA ALA A 314 5.75 3.22 -9.76
C ALA A 314 6.57 2.01 -9.33
N GLY A 315 7.56 2.24 -8.47
CA GLY A 315 8.43 1.16 -8.03
C GLY A 315 9.48 1.60 -7.04
N SER A 316 10.55 0.83 -6.99
CA SER A 316 11.67 0.99 -6.07
C SER A 316 11.28 0.93 -4.59
N ALA A 317 12.23 0.57 -3.76
CA ALA A 317 12.09 0.58 -2.31
C ALA A 317 13.42 0.98 -1.68
N VAL A 318 13.38 2.02 -0.84
CA VAL A 318 14.58 2.52 -0.15
C VAL A 318 14.34 2.52 1.35
N ILE A 319 15.20 1.81 2.08
CA ILE A 319 15.21 1.72 3.54
C ILE A 319 16.34 2.61 4.06
N GLY A 320 16.10 3.37 5.13
CA GLY A 320 17.09 4.25 5.75
C GLY A 320 17.41 5.49 4.93
N GLY A 321 18.41 6.26 5.37
CA GLY A 321 18.83 7.53 4.76
C GLY A 321 17.95 8.72 5.17
N LYS A 322 18.35 9.91 4.73
CA LYS A 322 17.53 11.11 4.88
C LYS A 322 16.63 11.26 3.67
N HIS A 323 15.36 11.46 3.91
CA HIS A 323 14.34 11.64 2.88
C HIS A 323 13.56 12.92 3.18
N ASP A 324 13.99 13.99 2.58
CA ASP A 324 13.22 15.21 2.46
C ASP A 324 12.90 15.43 0.97
N ASN A 325 11.99 16.35 0.69
CA ASN A 325 11.62 16.70 -0.68
C ASN A 325 12.61 17.67 -1.35
N SER A 326 13.79 17.85 -0.78
CA SER A 326 14.82 18.71 -1.37
C SER A 326 15.36 18.11 -2.66
N PRO A 327 15.70 18.92 -3.66
CA PRO A 327 16.32 18.44 -4.90
C PRO A 327 17.59 17.63 -4.68
N GLU A 328 18.36 17.95 -3.62
CA GLU A 328 19.62 17.32 -3.26
C GLU A 328 19.48 15.90 -2.74
N ASN A 329 18.35 15.59 -2.07
CA ASN A 329 18.05 14.27 -1.53
C ASN A 329 17.16 13.42 -2.45
N ARG A 330 16.78 13.95 -3.63
CA ARG A 330 15.98 13.23 -4.62
C ARG A 330 16.76 12.00 -5.13
N ASN A 331 16.13 10.84 -5.10
CA ASN A 331 16.74 9.61 -5.61
C ASN A 331 16.63 9.53 -7.15
N THR A 332 17.51 10.27 -7.83
CA THR A 332 17.57 10.34 -9.30
C THR A 332 17.71 8.96 -9.95
N GLN A 333 18.40 8.03 -9.30
CA GLN A 333 18.57 6.67 -9.80
C GLN A 333 17.27 5.84 -9.74
N ALA A 334 16.44 6.00 -8.70
CA ALA A 334 15.13 5.37 -8.66
C ALA A 334 14.25 5.93 -9.77
N ILE A 335 14.20 7.23 -9.91
CA ILE A 335 13.42 7.90 -10.97
C ILE A 335 13.90 7.48 -12.37
N SER A 336 15.22 7.46 -12.63
CA SER A 336 15.75 7.03 -13.94
C SER A 336 15.38 5.58 -14.28
N THR A 337 15.25 4.70 -13.26
CA THR A 337 14.79 3.32 -13.46
C THR A 337 13.32 3.28 -13.92
N LEU A 338 12.46 4.18 -13.39
CA LEU A 338 11.06 4.25 -13.82
C LEU A 338 10.94 4.70 -15.27
N TYR A 339 11.68 5.73 -15.67
CA TYR A 339 11.74 6.17 -17.06
C TYR A 339 12.25 5.07 -18.01
N LYS A 340 13.33 4.37 -17.59
CA LYS A 340 13.86 3.24 -18.35
C LYS A 340 12.80 2.17 -18.57
N VAL A 341 12.10 1.74 -17.52
CA VAL A 341 11.08 0.68 -17.61
C VAL A 341 9.89 1.12 -18.48
N LEU A 342 9.47 2.38 -18.38
CA LEU A 342 8.44 2.91 -19.26
C LEU A 342 8.89 2.88 -20.72
N HIS A 343 10.11 3.31 -21.00
CA HIS A 343 10.66 3.30 -22.36
C HIS A 343 10.83 1.88 -22.91
N ASP A 344 11.29 0.94 -22.07
CA ASP A 344 11.45 -0.45 -22.48
C ASP A 344 10.12 -1.06 -22.95
N TRP A 345 9.02 -0.80 -22.22
CA TRP A 345 7.74 -1.46 -22.45
C TRP A 345 6.75 -0.66 -23.29
N PHE A 346 6.72 0.67 -23.16
CA PHE A 346 5.75 1.56 -23.78
C PHE A 346 6.40 2.88 -24.23
N PRO A 347 7.30 2.87 -25.22
CA PRO A 347 8.06 4.06 -25.62
C PRO A 347 7.20 5.21 -26.16
N GLY A 348 6.00 4.90 -26.68
CA GLY A 348 5.06 5.87 -27.23
C GLY A 348 3.93 6.31 -26.31
N ALA A 349 3.86 5.78 -25.07
CA ALA A 349 2.68 5.92 -24.21
C ALA A 349 2.48 7.33 -23.66
N ALA A 350 3.54 8.06 -23.35
CA ALA A 350 3.46 9.28 -22.56
C ALA A 350 4.27 10.44 -23.16
N HIS A 351 3.83 11.67 -22.85
CA HIS A 351 4.58 12.87 -23.17
C HIS A 351 5.73 13.06 -22.16
N ILE A 352 6.94 12.59 -22.54
CA ILE A 352 8.15 12.69 -21.71
C ILE A 352 9.11 13.78 -22.24
N SER A 353 8.91 14.25 -23.47
CA SER A 353 9.87 15.04 -24.25
C SER A 353 10.14 16.46 -23.77
N ASN A 354 9.35 16.99 -22.84
CA ASN A 354 9.59 18.30 -22.21
C ASN A 354 9.88 18.08 -20.72
N MET A 355 11.13 17.86 -20.39
CA MET A 355 11.57 17.75 -18.99
C MET A 355 11.06 18.95 -18.19
N GLY A 356 10.14 18.71 -17.28
CA GLY A 356 9.71 19.65 -16.25
C GLY A 356 8.22 20.03 -16.26
N ALA A 357 7.51 20.13 -17.38
CA ALA A 357 6.15 20.66 -17.39
C ALA A 357 5.03 19.61 -17.49
N SER A 358 5.32 18.40 -17.94
CA SER A 358 4.30 17.37 -18.22
C SER A 358 4.39 16.10 -17.39
N VAL A 359 5.48 15.87 -16.65
CA VAL A 359 5.69 14.68 -15.84
C VAL A 359 5.72 15.04 -14.35
N HIS A 360 4.83 14.43 -13.59
CA HIS A 360 4.80 14.58 -12.14
C HIS A 360 5.62 13.45 -11.49
N GLU A 361 6.78 13.78 -10.94
CA GLU A 361 7.61 12.88 -10.13
C GLU A 361 7.21 12.97 -8.67
N TRP A 362 7.05 11.82 -8.02
CA TRP A 362 6.60 11.74 -6.64
C TRP A 362 7.40 10.73 -5.83
N GLN A 363 7.55 11.01 -4.54
CA GLN A 363 8.13 10.14 -3.54
C GLN A 363 7.16 9.97 -2.39
N GLY A 364 7.02 8.76 -1.86
CA GLY A 364 6.18 8.50 -0.70
C GLY A 364 6.70 7.37 0.18
N ALA A 365 6.32 7.45 1.46
CA ALA A 365 6.73 6.51 2.50
C ALA A 365 5.68 5.43 2.71
N ARG A 366 6.01 4.18 2.41
CA ARG A 366 5.18 3.02 2.74
C ARG A 366 5.33 2.69 4.23
N PRO A 367 4.26 2.55 5.00
CA PRO A 367 4.33 2.14 6.41
C PRO A 367 4.56 0.63 6.51
N MET A 368 5.82 0.21 6.50
CA MET A 368 6.20 -1.20 6.40
C MET A 368 6.36 -1.86 7.76
N LEU A 369 5.64 -2.96 7.95
CA LEU A 369 5.91 -3.93 9.01
C LEU A 369 6.85 -5.03 8.48
N PRO A 370 7.70 -5.61 9.33
CA PRO A 370 8.76 -6.50 8.88
C PRO A 370 8.25 -7.87 8.38
N ASP A 371 7.12 -8.33 8.88
CA ASP A 371 6.53 -9.64 8.61
C ASP A 371 5.47 -9.66 7.50
N GLY A 372 5.00 -8.48 7.08
CA GLY A 372 4.08 -8.28 5.96
C GLY A 372 2.64 -7.90 6.33
N PRO A 373 1.87 -8.69 7.07
CA PRO A 373 0.48 -8.39 7.44
C PRO A 373 0.33 -7.06 8.18
N PRO A 374 -0.74 -6.28 7.94
CA PRO A 374 -1.03 -5.08 8.71
C PRO A 374 -1.32 -5.40 10.18
N VAL A 375 -1.35 -4.39 11.02
CA VAL A 375 -1.92 -4.49 12.38
C VAL A 375 -3.34 -3.96 12.33
N ILE A 376 -4.30 -4.82 12.66
CA ILE A 376 -5.73 -4.52 12.73
C ILE A 376 -6.26 -5.04 14.06
N GLY A 377 -6.89 -4.17 14.86
CA GLY A 377 -7.49 -4.56 16.13
C GLY A 377 -7.06 -3.72 17.33
N PRO A 378 -7.25 -4.22 18.57
CA PRO A 378 -6.95 -3.47 19.77
C PRO A 378 -5.44 -3.26 19.95
N SER A 379 -5.06 -2.11 20.48
CA SER A 379 -3.65 -1.79 20.81
C SER A 379 -3.18 -2.47 22.10
N GLY A 380 -4.11 -2.93 22.94
CA GLY A 380 -3.91 -3.34 24.33
C GLY A 380 -4.08 -2.21 25.34
N VAL A 381 -4.24 -0.98 24.89
CA VAL A 381 -4.78 0.14 25.68
C VAL A 381 -6.28 0.20 25.43
N PRO A 382 -7.12 0.30 26.47
CA PRO A 382 -8.56 0.35 26.29
C PRO A 382 -8.97 1.44 25.29
N ASN A 383 -9.93 1.13 24.42
CA ASN A 383 -10.51 2.05 23.44
C ASN A 383 -9.55 2.66 22.42
N ILE A 384 -8.31 2.17 22.34
CA ILE A 384 -7.34 2.55 21.31
C ILE A 384 -7.19 1.41 20.33
N TRP A 385 -7.59 1.63 19.10
CA TRP A 385 -7.63 0.67 18.00
C TRP A 385 -6.59 0.99 16.93
N LEU A 386 -6.11 -0.03 16.24
CA LEU A 386 -5.07 0.07 15.23
C LEU A 386 -5.59 -0.42 13.88
N ASN A 387 -5.36 0.36 12.83
CA ASN A 387 -5.51 -0.06 11.44
C ASN A 387 -4.36 0.55 10.63
N LEU A 388 -3.21 -0.11 10.62
CA LEU A 388 -1.95 0.48 10.17
C LEU A 388 -0.95 -0.57 9.66
N GLY A 389 0.13 -0.10 9.04
CA GLY A 389 1.23 -0.98 8.66
C GLY A 389 0.98 -1.80 7.38
N HIS A 390 0.12 -1.35 6.48
CA HIS A 390 -0.27 -2.05 5.26
C HIS A 390 0.81 -2.13 4.19
N GLY A 391 1.95 -1.49 4.41
CA GLY A 391 3.13 -1.57 3.55
C GLY A 391 2.88 -1.15 2.10
N SER A 392 3.34 -1.97 1.16
CA SER A 392 3.18 -1.73 -0.28
C SER A 392 1.80 -2.12 -0.82
N SER A 393 0.99 -2.84 -0.01
CA SER A 393 -0.31 -3.39 -0.43
C SER A 393 -1.50 -2.62 0.14
N GLY A 394 -1.28 -1.43 0.72
CA GLY A 394 -2.29 -0.69 1.44
C GLY A 394 -3.55 -0.39 0.64
N TRP A 395 -3.44 -0.12 -0.65
CA TRP A 395 -4.60 0.06 -1.51
C TRP A 395 -5.44 -1.23 -1.62
N ALA A 396 -4.80 -2.33 -1.98
CA ALA A 396 -5.46 -3.63 -2.14
C ALA A 396 -6.07 -4.17 -0.82
N LEU A 397 -5.59 -3.74 0.35
CA LEU A 397 -6.04 -4.22 1.66
C LEU A 397 -7.02 -3.27 2.36
N SER A 398 -7.22 -2.05 1.85
CA SER A 398 -7.86 -0.95 2.59
C SER A 398 -9.30 -1.22 3.01
N CYS A 399 -10.16 -1.66 2.08
CA CYS A 399 -11.59 -1.85 2.34
C CYS A 399 -11.83 -3.04 3.27
N GLY A 400 -11.09 -4.14 3.07
CA GLY A 400 -11.17 -5.33 3.94
C GLY A 400 -10.68 -5.05 5.36
N SER A 401 -9.53 -4.37 5.51
CA SER A 401 -9.01 -4.03 6.83
C SER A 401 -9.93 -3.09 7.61
N ALA A 402 -10.58 -2.15 6.90
CA ALA A 402 -11.56 -1.26 7.48
C ALA A 402 -12.79 -2.01 8.01
N ARG A 403 -13.34 -2.94 7.22
CA ARG A 403 -14.49 -3.75 7.63
C ARG A 403 -14.15 -4.66 8.81
N VAL A 404 -13.00 -5.37 8.73
CA VAL A 404 -12.52 -6.21 9.84
C VAL A 404 -12.41 -5.40 11.15
N LEU A 405 -11.82 -4.20 11.10
CA LEU A 405 -11.72 -3.35 12.27
C LEU A 405 -13.10 -2.92 12.78
N ALA A 406 -14.00 -2.49 11.90
CA ALA A 406 -15.33 -2.04 12.30
C ALA A 406 -16.15 -3.18 12.94
N ASP A 407 -16.00 -4.41 12.47
CA ASP A 407 -16.60 -5.59 13.12
C ASP A 407 -16.04 -5.82 14.53
N MET A 408 -14.72 -5.71 14.71
CA MET A 408 -14.10 -5.83 16.03
C MET A 408 -14.56 -4.72 16.99
N VAL A 409 -14.66 -3.48 16.52
CA VAL A 409 -15.16 -2.34 17.31
C VAL A 409 -16.60 -2.54 17.74
N ALA A 410 -17.41 -3.15 16.89
CA ALA A 410 -18.80 -3.49 17.16
C ALA A 410 -18.98 -4.84 17.90
N HIS A 411 -17.87 -5.48 18.33
CA HIS A 411 -17.88 -6.82 18.93
C HIS A 411 -18.54 -7.90 18.06
N ARG A 412 -18.49 -7.75 16.74
CA ARG A 412 -18.90 -8.76 15.77
C ARG A 412 -17.72 -9.62 15.35
N LYS A 413 -17.98 -10.86 14.97
CA LYS A 413 -16.98 -11.74 14.38
C LYS A 413 -16.71 -11.27 12.93
N PRO A 414 -15.46 -10.93 12.55
CA PRO A 414 -15.14 -10.67 11.17
C PRO A 414 -15.38 -11.89 10.25
N ASP A 415 -15.68 -11.64 8.99
CA ASP A 415 -15.91 -12.67 7.98
C ASP A 415 -14.65 -13.47 7.61
N ILE A 416 -13.47 -12.96 7.95
CA ILE A 416 -12.18 -13.63 7.77
C ILE A 416 -11.49 -13.86 9.11
N ASP A 417 -10.53 -14.79 9.14
CA ASP A 417 -9.68 -14.98 10.33
C ASP A 417 -8.76 -13.77 10.52
N ALA A 418 -9.01 -13.03 11.59
CA ALA A 418 -8.25 -11.83 11.94
C ALA A 418 -7.17 -12.08 13.01
N SER A 419 -7.00 -13.30 13.50
CA SER A 419 -6.08 -13.63 14.61
C SER A 419 -4.63 -13.26 14.35
N GLY A 420 -4.20 -13.28 13.09
CA GLY A 420 -2.84 -12.95 12.66
C GLY A 420 -2.56 -11.46 12.49
N PHE A 421 -3.55 -10.57 12.67
CA PHE A 421 -3.37 -9.13 12.47
C PHE A 421 -3.15 -8.36 13.78
N ASN A 422 -3.13 -9.03 14.93
CA ASN A 422 -2.93 -8.37 16.22
C ASN A 422 -1.50 -7.83 16.39
N ILE A 423 -1.32 -6.83 17.27
CA ILE A 423 -0.01 -6.22 17.56
C ILE A 423 0.86 -7.15 18.44
N GLU A 424 0.26 -8.11 19.15
CA GLU A 424 0.94 -8.99 20.11
C GLU A 424 1.99 -9.88 19.45
N ARG A 425 1.91 -10.08 18.12
CA ARG A 425 2.91 -10.84 17.36
C ARG A 425 4.31 -10.21 17.36
N PHE A 426 4.45 -8.97 17.85
CA PHE A 426 5.73 -8.27 18.01
C PHE A 426 6.17 -8.14 19.48
N SER A 427 5.52 -8.84 20.40
CA SER A 427 5.85 -8.84 21.85
C SER A 427 7.04 -9.73 22.16
#